data_860718b55a79b1e3a6dd83582ddb6ac1
#
_entry.id   860718b55a79b1e3a6dd83582ddb6ac1
#
_cell.length_a   1.000
_cell.length_b   1.000
_cell.length_c   1.000
_cell.angle_alpha   90.00
_cell.angle_beta   90.00
_cell.angle_gamma   90.00
#
_symmetry.space_group_name_H-M   'P 1'
#
loop_
_entity.id
_entity.type
_entity.pdbx_description
1 polymer ?
#
loop_
_entity_poly.entity_id
_entity_poly.type
_entity_poly.pdbx_seq_one_letter_code
_entity_poly.pdbx_strand_id
1 'polypeptide(L)'
;MSSIDFSTLTQKIAALLAAHPEQPVLIALDGRCGSGKTTLAGQLAEQFPASIVFHTDDYYLPPAQRIPDWEKTPCANMDLARLREELLRPARAGEPVFYRPYSCREGAYRPGQCIPAQPLSIVEGSYSHHPLLAGCYDLKVFVTCSPAEQTRRLQAREGERYPSFAARWIPLEEGYFKKYGIEEKADLVIDTTR
;
A
#
# COMPACT_ATOMS: atom_id res chain seq x y z
N MET A 1 12.19 6.50 -11.24
CA MET A 1 10.90 7.13 -11.61
C MET A 1 11.22 8.32 -12.50
N SER A 2 10.62 8.41 -13.66
CA SER A 2 10.78 9.59 -14.51
C SER A 2 10.04 10.78 -13.89
N SER A 3 10.49 12.00 -14.19
CA SER A 3 9.79 13.21 -13.75
C SER A 3 8.38 13.30 -14.35
N ILE A 4 8.18 12.67 -15.50
CA ILE A 4 6.90 12.62 -16.20
C ILE A 4 5.88 11.78 -15.43
N ASP A 5 6.29 10.61 -14.88
CA ASP A 5 5.39 9.72 -14.14
C ASP A 5 4.89 10.36 -12.84
N PHE A 6 5.78 11.04 -12.09
CA PHE A 6 5.39 11.75 -10.88
C PHE A 6 4.47 12.93 -11.18
N SER A 7 4.78 13.72 -12.22
CA SER A 7 3.93 14.84 -12.64
C SER A 7 2.54 14.35 -13.08
N THR A 8 2.46 13.27 -13.83
CA THR A 8 1.17 12.68 -14.26
C THR A 8 0.34 12.23 -13.05
N LEU A 9 0.98 11.58 -12.06
CA LEU A 9 0.30 11.14 -10.85
C LEU A 9 -0.23 12.34 -10.03
N THR A 10 0.60 13.36 -9.80
CA THR A 10 0.19 14.54 -9.03
C THR A 10 -0.92 15.32 -9.73
N GLN A 11 -0.91 15.43 -11.06
CA GLN A 11 -1.99 16.04 -11.85
C GLN A 11 -3.31 15.27 -11.71
N LYS A 12 -3.27 13.92 -11.78
CA LYS A 12 -4.47 13.09 -11.58
C LYS A 12 -5.05 13.27 -10.17
N ILE A 13 -4.21 13.28 -9.13
CA ILE A 13 -4.64 13.50 -7.74
C ILE A 13 -5.27 14.90 -7.59
N ALA A 14 -4.62 15.93 -8.11
CA ALA A 14 -5.13 17.30 -8.07
C ALA A 14 -6.47 17.44 -8.79
N ALA A 15 -6.64 16.76 -9.93
CA ALA A 15 -7.90 16.74 -10.66
C ALA A 15 -9.03 16.04 -9.87
N LEU A 16 -8.74 14.92 -9.18
CA LEU A 16 -9.70 14.23 -8.32
C LEU A 16 -10.14 15.11 -7.14
N LEU A 17 -9.19 15.76 -6.46
CA LEU A 17 -9.48 16.68 -5.37
C LEU A 17 -10.34 17.87 -5.83
N ALA A 18 -10.04 18.42 -7.00
CA ALA A 18 -10.81 19.53 -7.57
C ALA A 18 -12.22 19.11 -8.02
N ALA A 19 -12.38 17.89 -8.51
CA ALA A 19 -13.68 17.36 -8.94
C ALA A 19 -14.61 17.01 -7.76
N HIS A 20 -14.04 16.74 -6.58
CA HIS A 20 -14.78 16.30 -5.39
C HIS A 20 -14.37 17.10 -4.14
N PRO A 21 -14.59 18.43 -4.10
CA PRO A 21 -14.08 19.29 -3.02
C PRO A 21 -14.65 18.95 -1.63
N GLU A 22 -15.83 18.36 -1.59
CA GLU A 22 -16.53 18.00 -0.34
C GLU A 22 -16.38 16.52 0.03
N GLN A 23 -15.65 15.73 -0.76
CA GLN A 23 -15.49 14.29 -0.53
C GLN A 23 -14.01 13.94 -0.41
N PRO A 24 -13.64 13.07 0.55
CA PRO A 24 -12.28 12.56 0.65
C PRO A 24 -11.89 11.77 -0.60
N VAL A 25 -10.67 11.99 -1.07
CA VAL A 25 -10.04 11.20 -2.13
C VAL A 25 -9.17 10.13 -1.49
N LEU A 26 -9.36 8.88 -1.88
CA LEU A 26 -8.55 7.74 -1.44
C LEU A 26 -7.76 7.18 -2.61
N ILE A 27 -6.44 7.13 -2.47
CA ILE A 27 -5.57 6.49 -3.45
C ILE A 27 -4.82 5.31 -2.84
N ALA A 28 -4.54 4.30 -3.66
CA ALA A 28 -3.76 3.14 -3.26
C ALA A 28 -2.48 3.02 -4.06
N LEU A 29 -1.36 2.76 -3.38
CA LEU A 29 -0.07 2.46 -3.96
C LEU A 29 0.29 1.00 -3.67
N ASP A 30 0.04 0.11 -4.61
CA ASP A 30 0.44 -1.31 -4.55
C ASP A 30 1.66 -1.56 -5.44
N GLY A 31 2.20 -2.76 -5.40
CA GLY A 31 3.30 -3.16 -6.28
C GLY A 31 4.44 -3.86 -5.54
N ARG A 32 5.49 -4.16 -6.28
CA ARG A 32 6.61 -5.02 -5.86
C ARG A 32 7.34 -4.48 -4.64
N CYS A 33 7.72 -5.35 -3.71
CA CYS A 33 8.62 -4.98 -2.61
C CYS A 33 9.93 -4.41 -3.17
N GLY A 34 10.45 -3.36 -2.55
CA GLY A 34 11.62 -2.64 -3.06
C GLY A 34 11.36 -1.71 -4.26
N SER A 35 10.12 -1.61 -4.76
CA SER A 35 9.78 -0.70 -5.87
C SER A 35 9.73 0.77 -5.48
N GLY A 36 9.73 1.13 -4.19
CA GLY A 36 9.75 2.52 -3.73
C GLY A 36 8.37 3.11 -3.41
N LYS A 37 7.36 2.30 -3.13
CA LYS A 37 6.00 2.75 -2.72
C LYS A 37 6.05 3.76 -1.58
N THR A 38 6.74 3.42 -0.50
CA THR A 38 6.86 4.28 0.70
C THR A 38 7.53 5.62 0.39
N THR A 39 8.58 5.61 -0.47
CA THR A 39 9.23 6.83 -0.93
C THR A 39 8.26 7.70 -1.75
N LEU A 40 7.50 7.07 -2.65
CA LEU A 40 6.49 7.76 -3.46
C LEU A 40 5.39 8.34 -2.60
N ALA A 41 4.88 7.58 -1.61
CA ALA A 41 3.89 8.06 -0.65
C ALA A 41 4.38 9.28 0.13
N GLY A 42 5.63 9.26 0.59
CA GLY A 42 6.25 10.42 1.26
C GLY A 42 6.32 11.65 0.36
N GLN A 43 6.77 11.50 -0.89
CA GLN A 43 6.81 12.60 -1.87
C GLN A 43 5.42 13.16 -2.18
N LEU A 44 4.40 12.32 -2.23
CA LEU A 44 3.01 12.76 -2.40
C LEU A 44 2.51 13.52 -1.17
N ALA A 45 2.84 13.07 0.04
CA ALA A 45 2.46 13.76 1.26
C ALA A 45 3.12 15.14 1.37
N GLU A 46 4.36 15.29 0.91
CA GLU A 46 5.03 16.61 0.79
C GLU A 46 4.33 17.52 -0.24
N GLN A 47 3.91 16.97 -1.36
CA GLN A 47 3.21 17.71 -2.42
C GLN A 47 1.78 18.10 -2.03
N PHE A 48 1.12 17.27 -1.20
CA PHE A 48 -0.25 17.47 -0.74
C PHE A 48 -0.29 17.54 0.81
N PRO A 49 0.02 18.69 1.44
CA PRO A 49 0.13 18.80 2.91
C PRO A 49 -1.16 18.44 3.66
N ALA A 50 -2.33 18.58 3.04
CA ALA A 50 -3.62 18.15 3.59
C ALA A 50 -3.89 16.66 3.24
N SER A 51 -2.92 15.79 3.49
CA SER A 51 -3.02 14.36 3.28
C SER A 51 -2.54 13.55 4.47
N ILE A 52 -2.89 12.27 4.46
CA ILE A 52 -2.39 11.27 5.40
C ILE A 52 -1.91 10.03 4.67
N VAL A 53 -0.82 9.44 5.12
CA VAL A 53 -0.32 8.14 4.61
C VAL A 53 -0.64 7.05 5.62
N PHE A 54 -1.25 5.96 5.14
CA PHE A 54 -1.51 4.75 5.88
C PHE A 54 -0.74 3.58 5.26
N HIS A 55 -0.24 2.68 6.10
CA HIS A 55 0.55 1.53 5.67
C HIS A 55 -0.25 0.24 5.80
N THR A 56 -0.35 -0.55 4.73
CA THR A 56 -1.00 -1.87 4.81
C THR A 56 -0.26 -2.82 5.73
N ASP A 57 1.06 -2.65 5.88
CA ASP A 57 1.89 -3.46 6.77
C ASP A 57 1.47 -3.39 8.25
N ASP A 58 0.71 -2.38 8.65
CA ASP A 58 0.12 -2.24 9.99
C ASP A 58 -1.13 -3.13 10.20
N TYR A 59 -1.55 -3.84 9.17
CA TYR A 59 -2.73 -4.71 9.15
C TYR A 59 -2.39 -6.19 8.98
N TYR A 60 -1.19 -6.61 9.35
CA TYR A 60 -0.89 -8.05 9.41
C TYR A 60 -1.70 -8.76 10.48
N LEU A 61 -2.10 -10.01 10.18
CA LEU A 61 -2.69 -10.91 11.15
C LEU A 61 -1.64 -11.34 12.20
N PRO A 62 -2.01 -11.36 13.49
CA PRO A 62 -1.22 -12.05 14.50
C PRO A 62 -0.93 -13.50 14.09
N PRO A 63 0.24 -14.07 14.41
CA PRO A 63 0.59 -15.45 14.01
C PRO A 63 -0.47 -16.48 14.35
N ALA A 64 -1.10 -16.36 15.52
CA ALA A 64 -2.16 -17.29 15.96
C ALA A 64 -3.46 -17.23 15.12
N GLN A 65 -3.66 -16.18 14.34
CA GLN A 65 -4.84 -15.99 13.49
C GLN A 65 -4.58 -16.33 12.02
N ARG A 66 -3.32 -16.65 11.67
CA ARG A 66 -2.97 -17.05 10.30
C ARG A 66 -3.38 -18.50 10.05
N ILE A 67 -3.88 -18.76 8.85
CA ILE A 67 -4.16 -20.15 8.43
C ILE A 67 -2.86 -20.96 8.30
N PRO A 68 -2.92 -22.29 8.44
CA PRO A 68 -1.79 -23.16 8.06
C PRO A 68 -1.36 -22.87 6.63
N ASP A 69 -0.07 -22.98 6.35
CA ASP A 69 0.51 -22.71 5.01
C ASP A 69 0.20 -21.34 4.42
N TRP A 70 -0.06 -20.32 5.26
CA TRP A 70 -0.32 -18.96 4.81
C TRP A 70 0.76 -18.42 3.85
N GLU A 71 1.99 -18.90 3.99
CA GLU A 71 3.14 -18.53 3.14
C GLU A 71 2.98 -18.98 1.68
N LYS A 72 2.03 -19.87 1.41
CA LYS A 72 1.69 -20.36 0.06
C LYS A 72 0.40 -19.72 -0.49
N THR A 73 -0.29 -18.94 0.34
CA THR A 73 -1.59 -18.34 -0.02
C THR A 73 -1.46 -16.82 -0.05
N PRO A 74 -1.56 -16.19 -1.23
CA PRO A 74 -1.51 -14.74 -1.36
C PRO A 74 -2.47 -14.03 -0.40
N CYS A 75 -1.98 -13.02 0.29
CA CYS A 75 -2.70 -12.17 1.25
C CYS A 75 -3.17 -12.85 2.54
N ALA A 76 -2.89 -14.15 2.76
CA ALA A 76 -3.38 -14.89 3.93
C ALA A 76 -2.75 -14.46 5.27
N ASN A 77 -1.75 -13.60 5.22
CA ASN A 77 -1.10 -12.98 6.38
C ASN A 77 -1.68 -11.60 6.72
N MET A 78 -2.67 -11.11 5.94
CA MET A 78 -3.23 -9.77 6.09
C MET A 78 -4.65 -9.82 6.65
N ASP A 79 -4.96 -8.89 7.54
CA ASP A 79 -6.31 -8.61 8.01
C ASP A 79 -7.00 -7.59 7.10
N LEU A 80 -7.35 -8.04 5.89
CA LEU A 80 -7.99 -7.20 4.89
C LEU A 80 -9.37 -6.70 5.34
N ALA A 81 -10.07 -7.48 6.16
CA ALA A 81 -11.37 -7.08 6.71
C ALA A 81 -11.20 -5.91 7.66
N ARG A 82 -10.23 -5.98 8.58
CA ARG A 82 -9.90 -4.90 9.50
C ARG A 82 -9.43 -3.64 8.77
N LEU A 83 -8.54 -3.80 7.78
CA LEU A 83 -8.09 -2.69 6.93
C LEU A 83 -9.27 -1.96 6.26
N ARG A 84 -10.21 -2.73 5.72
CA ARG A 84 -11.42 -2.16 5.10
C ARG A 84 -12.32 -1.46 6.11
N GLU A 85 -12.65 -2.11 7.22
CA GLU A 85 -13.66 -1.63 8.18
C GLU A 85 -13.11 -0.54 9.10
N GLU A 86 -11.86 -0.66 9.59
CA GLU A 86 -11.28 0.29 10.54
C GLU A 86 -10.61 1.49 9.87
N LEU A 87 -10.18 1.37 8.59
CA LEU A 87 -9.49 2.45 7.88
C LEU A 87 -10.29 2.95 6.67
N LEU A 88 -10.52 2.09 5.66
CA LEU A 88 -10.99 2.57 4.37
C LEU A 88 -12.42 3.11 4.42
N ARG A 89 -13.32 2.47 5.17
CA ARG A 89 -14.71 2.93 5.29
C ARG A 89 -14.84 4.27 5.99
N PRO A 90 -14.27 4.49 7.19
CA PRO A 90 -14.32 5.81 7.83
C PRO A 90 -13.57 6.87 7.02
N ALA A 91 -12.39 6.58 6.46
CA ALA A 91 -11.69 7.54 5.61
C ALA A 91 -12.55 7.95 4.40
N ARG A 92 -13.24 7.01 3.75
CA ARG A 92 -14.14 7.28 2.61
C ARG A 92 -15.37 8.09 3.01
N ALA A 93 -15.85 7.90 4.23
CA ALA A 93 -16.98 8.64 4.79
C ALA A 93 -16.61 10.06 5.27
N GLY A 94 -15.33 10.43 5.25
CA GLY A 94 -14.86 11.69 5.82
C GLY A 94 -14.90 11.70 7.35
N GLU A 95 -14.86 10.52 7.96
CA GLU A 95 -14.87 10.34 9.40
C GLU A 95 -13.45 10.14 9.95
N PRO A 96 -13.20 10.44 11.23
CA PRO A 96 -11.93 10.11 11.87
C PRO A 96 -11.64 8.61 11.84
N VAL A 97 -10.39 8.25 11.56
CA VAL A 97 -9.91 6.85 11.54
C VAL A 97 -9.32 6.50 12.90
N PHE A 98 -9.82 5.45 13.55
CA PHE A 98 -9.15 4.88 14.73
C PHE A 98 -8.03 3.94 14.28
N TYR A 99 -6.83 4.48 14.15
CA TYR A 99 -5.66 3.79 13.63
C TYR A 99 -4.92 3.03 14.73
N ARG A 100 -4.87 1.70 14.61
CA ARG A 100 -4.26 0.80 15.57
C ARG A 100 -3.33 -0.21 14.87
N PRO A 101 -2.05 0.14 14.64
CA PRO A 101 -1.10 -0.71 13.95
C PRO A 101 -0.81 -2.02 14.69
N TYR A 102 -0.67 -3.12 13.95
CA TYR A 102 -0.09 -4.36 14.47
C TYR A 102 1.41 -4.38 14.19
N SER A 103 2.22 -4.46 15.24
CA SER A 103 3.66 -4.54 15.11
C SER A 103 4.11 -6.01 15.01
N CYS A 104 4.52 -6.46 13.84
CA CYS A 104 5.11 -7.80 13.68
C CYS A 104 6.37 -8.00 14.51
N ARG A 105 7.12 -6.93 14.79
CA ARG A 105 8.34 -6.97 15.61
C ARG A 105 8.00 -7.20 17.09
N GLU A 106 6.96 -6.54 17.59
CA GLU A 106 6.54 -6.61 18.99
C GLU A 106 5.55 -7.76 19.23
N GLY A 107 4.97 -8.32 18.14
CA GLY A 107 3.95 -9.35 18.20
C GLY A 107 2.62 -8.87 18.81
N ALA A 108 2.37 -7.55 18.80
CA ALA A 108 1.25 -6.93 19.50
C ALA A 108 0.69 -5.72 18.72
N TYR A 109 -0.55 -5.37 19.01
CA TYR A 109 -1.13 -4.10 18.58
C TYR A 109 -0.51 -2.94 19.38
N ARG A 110 -0.13 -1.90 18.69
CA ARG A 110 0.28 -0.63 19.31
C ARG A 110 -0.95 0.12 19.83
N PRO A 111 -0.75 1.08 20.76
CA PRO A 111 -1.83 1.97 21.17
C PRO A 111 -2.50 2.61 19.95
N GLY A 112 -3.83 2.57 19.95
CA GLY A 112 -4.60 3.21 18.90
C GLY A 112 -4.61 4.72 19.07
N GLN A 113 -4.73 5.42 17.93
CA GLN A 113 -4.89 6.88 17.89
C GLN A 113 -6.02 7.26 16.95
N CYS A 114 -6.74 8.32 17.30
CA CYS A 114 -7.76 8.88 16.43
C CYS A 114 -7.10 9.85 15.46
N ILE A 115 -7.15 9.56 14.17
CA ILE A 115 -6.61 10.40 13.10
C ILE A 115 -7.78 11.17 12.47
N PRO A 116 -7.75 12.51 12.49
CA PRO A 116 -8.79 13.32 11.86
C PRO A 116 -8.89 13.03 10.36
N ALA A 117 -10.11 13.13 9.83
CA ALA A 117 -10.33 13.03 8.39
C ALA A 117 -9.46 14.04 7.61
N GLN A 118 -8.96 13.60 6.47
CA GLN A 118 -8.15 14.41 5.57
C GLN A 118 -8.76 14.41 4.17
N PRO A 119 -8.60 15.49 3.39
CA PRO A 119 -9.04 15.54 2.00
C PRO A 119 -8.42 14.44 1.13
N LEU A 120 -7.19 14.01 1.43
CA LEU A 120 -6.49 12.95 0.71
C LEU A 120 -5.95 11.90 1.68
N SER A 121 -6.33 10.64 1.44
CA SER A 121 -5.76 9.46 2.10
C SER A 121 -4.95 8.65 1.09
N ILE A 122 -3.69 8.42 1.42
CA ILE A 122 -2.74 7.61 0.63
C ILE A 122 -2.53 6.30 1.36
N VAL A 123 -3.01 5.19 0.80
CA VAL A 123 -2.84 3.85 1.37
C VAL A 123 -1.74 3.13 0.60
N GLU A 124 -0.59 2.90 1.23
CA GLU A 124 0.55 2.28 0.57
C GLU A 124 0.89 0.93 1.18
N GLY A 125 1.35 0.03 0.34
CA GLY A 125 1.89 -1.28 0.72
C GLY A 125 1.32 -2.42 -0.09
N SER A 126 1.93 -3.59 0.09
CA SER A 126 1.51 -4.81 -0.59
C SER A 126 0.07 -5.17 -0.23
N TYR A 127 -0.66 -5.65 -1.22
CA TYR A 127 -2.06 -6.08 -1.14
C TYR A 127 -3.10 -4.96 -1.03
N SER A 128 -2.73 -3.69 -1.15
CA SER A 128 -3.69 -2.57 -1.12
C SER A 128 -4.71 -2.62 -2.26
N HIS A 129 -4.39 -3.20 -3.41
CA HIS A 129 -5.32 -3.39 -4.53
C HIS A 129 -6.12 -4.69 -4.47
N HIS A 130 -6.09 -5.43 -3.35
CA HIS A 130 -6.87 -6.66 -3.23
C HIS A 130 -8.35 -6.40 -3.57
N PRO A 131 -9.05 -7.31 -4.30
CA PRO A 131 -10.44 -7.10 -4.76
C PRO A 131 -11.41 -6.68 -3.66
N LEU A 132 -11.20 -7.13 -2.42
CA LEU A 132 -12.00 -6.73 -1.26
C LEU A 132 -11.89 -5.22 -0.96
N LEU A 133 -10.78 -4.59 -1.33
CA LEU A 133 -10.45 -3.19 -1.02
C LEU A 133 -10.58 -2.27 -2.24
N ALA A 134 -10.43 -2.83 -3.44
CA ALA A 134 -10.27 -2.08 -4.69
C ALA A 134 -11.40 -1.07 -4.97
N GLY A 135 -12.63 -1.37 -4.54
CA GLY A 135 -13.78 -0.48 -4.69
C GLY A 135 -13.80 0.72 -3.74
N CYS A 136 -12.85 0.81 -2.80
CA CYS A 136 -12.74 1.93 -1.88
C CYS A 136 -11.89 3.09 -2.42
N TYR A 137 -11.15 2.89 -3.50
CA TYR A 137 -10.16 3.85 -4.01
C TYR A 137 -10.63 4.58 -5.27
N ASP A 138 -10.28 5.86 -5.36
CA ASP A 138 -10.50 6.71 -6.54
C ASP A 138 -9.38 6.56 -7.56
N LEU A 139 -8.17 6.15 -7.12
CA LEU A 139 -7.02 5.93 -7.98
C LEU A 139 -6.16 4.78 -7.43
N LYS A 140 -5.88 3.81 -8.28
CA LYS A 140 -5.02 2.65 -7.98
C LYS A 140 -3.74 2.76 -8.80
N VAL A 141 -2.61 2.87 -8.11
CA VAL A 141 -1.28 3.02 -8.72
C VAL A 141 -0.45 1.78 -8.43
N PHE A 142 -0.01 1.10 -9.48
CA PHE A 142 0.93 -0.02 -9.35
C PHE A 142 2.36 0.48 -9.52
N VAL A 143 3.20 0.27 -8.51
CA VAL A 143 4.59 0.71 -8.50
C VAL A 143 5.50 -0.48 -8.71
N THR A 144 6.32 -0.43 -9.77
CA THR A 144 7.22 -1.52 -10.14
C THR A 144 8.67 -1.04 -10.33
N CYS A 145 9.58 -1.97 -10.49
CA CYS A 145 10.94 -1.76 -10.96
C CYS A 145 11.47 -3.05 -11.60
N SER A 146 12.58 -2.96 -12.32
CA SER A 146 13.22 -4.14 -12.90
C SER A 146 13.67 -5.13 -11.82
N PRO A 147 13.71 -6.44 -12.11
CA PRO A 147 14.18 -7.45 -11.14
C PRO A 147 15.60 -7.18 -10.60
N ALA A 148 16.47 -6.64 -11.43
CA ALA A 148 17.84 -6.27 -11.03
C ALA A 148 17.82 -5.13 -10.01
N GLU A 149 17.01 -4.10 -10.25
CA GLU A 149 16.88 -2.97 -9.33
C GLU A 149 16.17 -3.36 -8.04
N GLN A 150 15.14 -4.21 -8.12
CA GLN A 150 14.49 -4.80 -6.95
C GLN A 150 15.50 -5.53 -6.07
N THR A 151 16.28 -6.43 -6.67
CA THR A 151 17.33 -7.20 -5.97
C THR A 151 18.33 -6.27 -5.30
N ARG A 152 18.87 -5.29 -6.03
CA ARG A 152 19.83 -4.32 -5.50
C ARG A 152 19.29 -3.56 -4.28
N ARG A 153 18.05 -3.06 -4.37
CA ARG A 153 17.40 -2.31 -3.28
C ARG A 153 17.12 -3.18 -2.07
N LEU A 154 16.61 -4.40 -2.30
CA LEU A 154 16.29 -5.33 -1.23
C LEU A 154 17.55 -5.83 -0.52
N GLN A 155 18.65 -6.11 -1.26
CA GLN A 155 19.93 -6.46 -0.64
C GLN A 155 20.46 -5.33 0.25
N ALA A 156 20.38 -4.09 -0.21
CA ALA A 156 20.81 -2.93 0.57
C ALA A 156 19.95 -2.73 1.84
N ARG A 157 18.65 -3.06 1.79
CA ARG A 157 17.69 -2.89 2.90
C ARG A 157 17.77 -4.05 3.91
N GLU A 158 17.80 -5.28 3.42
CA GLU A 158 17.68 -6.49 4.24
C GLU A 158 19.05 -7.08 4.67
N GLY A 159 20.13 -6.73 3.98
CA GLY A 159 21.45 -7.26 4.26
C GLY A 159 21.49 -8.79 4.21
N GLU A 160 21.99 -9.42 5.27
CA GLU A 160 22.10 -10.89 5.38
C GLU A 160 20.74 -11.61 5.36
N ARG A 161 19.64 -10.92 5.66
CA ARG A 161 18.28 -11.49 5.62
C ARG A 161 17.70 -11.58 4.22
N TYR A 162 18.33 -10.95 3.23
CA TYR A 162 17.82 -10.90 1.85
C TYR A 162 17.45 -12.27 1.27
N PRO A 163 18.25 -13.34 1.37
CA PRO A 163 17.89 -14.63 0.76
C PRO A 163 16.58 -15.19 1.31
N SER A 164 16.38 -15.15 2.62
CA SER A 164 15.14 -15.63 3.25
C SER A 164 13.96 -14.72 2.96
N PHE A 165 14.19 -13.41 2.90
CA PHE A 165 13.17 -12.43 2.51
C PHE A 165 12.71 -12.68 1.06
N ALA A 166 13.65 -12.76 0.13
CA ALA A 166 13.36 -12.93 -1.28
C ALA A 166 12.67 -14.27 -1.57
N ALA A 167 13.10 -15.36 -0.91
CA ALA A 167 12.50 -16.68 -1.09
C ALA A 167 11.04 -16.77 -0.61
N ARG A 168 10.62 -15.90 0.32
CA ARG A 168 9.26 -15.89 0.87
C ARG A 168 8.38 -14.84 0.22
N TRP A 169 8.80 -13.58 0.26
CA TRP A 169 7.91 -12.45 -0.04
C TRP A 169 7.72 -12.21 -1.53
N ILE A 170 8.79 -12.33 -2.34
CA ILE A 170 8.67 -12.13 -3.79
C ILE A 170 7.69 -13.12 -4.42
N PRO A 171 7.75 -14.45 -4.17
CA PRO A 171 6.78 -15.38 -4.72
C PRO A 171 5.33 -15.13 -4.26
N LEU A 172 5.13 -14.71 -3.00
CA LEU A 172 3.81 -14.37 -2.47
C LEU A 172 3.21 -13.16 -3.19
N GLU A 173 3.99 -12.11 -3.38
CA GLU A 173 3.56 -10.91 -4.10
C GLU A 173 3.27 -11.21 -5.58
N GLU A 174 4.18 -11.88 -6.28
CA GLU A 174 3.98 -12.24 -7.70
C GLU A 174 2.76 -13.17 -7.87
N GLY A 175 2.56 -14.11 -6.94
CA GLY A 175 1.36 -14.95 -6.89
C GLY A 175 0.07 -14.14 -6.72
N TYR A 176 0.10 -13.11 -5.90
CA TYR A 176 -1.00 -12.17 -5.69
C TYR A 176 -1.27 -11.34 -6.97
N PHE A 177 -0.24 -10.74 -7.56
CA PHE A 177 -0.39 -9.94 -8.77
C PHE A 177 -1.00 -10.76 -9.91
N LYS A 178 -0.48 -11.96 -10.12
CA LYS A 178 -0.98 -12.88 -11.15
C LYS A 178 -2.42 -13.34 -10.87
N LYS A 179 -2.71 -13.74 -9.63
CA LYS A 179 -4.03 -14.28 -9.25
C LYS A 179 -5.15 -13.28 -9.47
N TYR A 180 -4.92 -12.01 -9.20
CA TYR A 180 -5.96 -10.98 -9.21
C TYR A 180 -5.84 -10.00 -10.39
N GLY A 181 -4.79 -10.11 -11.22
CA GLY A 181 -4.54 -9.18 -12.32
C GLY A 181 -4.31 -7.76 -11.82
N ILE A 182 -3.41 -7.61 -10.82
CA ILE A 182 -3.29 -6.35 -10.08
C ILE A 182 -2.68 -5.25 -10.94
N GLU A 183 -1.62 -5.57 -11.67
CA GLU A 183 -0.93 -4.61 -12.54
C GLU A 183 -1.83 -4.18 -13.69
N GLU A 184 -2.53 -5.13 -14.33
CA GLU A 184 -3.44 -4.88 -15.46
C GLU A 184 -4.69 -4.06 -15.08
N LYS A 185 -5.11 -4.14 -13.82
CA LYS A 185 -6.28 -3.42 -13.29
C LYS A 185 -5.93 -2.11 -12.61
N ALA A 186 -4.65 -1.75 -12.56
CA ALA A 186 -4.23 -0.46 -12.02
C ALA A 186 -4.58 0.67 -13.00
N ASP A 187 -4.96 1.83 -12.45
CA ASP A 187 -5.28 3.02 -13.24
C ASP A 187 -4.00 3.73 -13.75
N LEU A 188 -2.88 3.45 -13.09
CA LEU A 188 -1.55 3.95 -13.47
C LEU A 188 -0.48 2.94 -13.03
N VAL A 189 0.48 2.69 -13.91
CA VAL A 189 1.69 1.91 -13.59
C VAL A 189 2.89 2.85 -13.59
N ILE A 190 3.68 2.82 -12.52
CA ILE A 190 4.88 3.63 -12.36
C ILE A 190 6.09 2.71 -12.25
N ASP A 191 6.99 2.79 -13.24
CA ASP A 191 8.28 2.11 -13.21
C ASP A 191 9.33 3.03 -12.57
N THR A 192 9.94 2.57 -11.49
CA THR A 192 10.96 3.31 -10.73
C THR A 192 12.38 2.82 -11.02
N THR A 193 12.59 2.00 -12.03
CA THR A 193 13.93 1.55 -12.47
C THR A 193 14.83 2.75 -12.73
N ARG A 194 16.08 2.68 -12.24
CA ARG A 194 17.10 3.71 -12.45
C ARG A 194 18.28 3.13 -13.22
#